data_81c2493f16dd22ec7e32599971c2cebe
#
_entry.id   81c2493f16dd22ec7e32599971c2cebe
#
_cell.length_a   1.000
_cell.length_b   1.000
_cell.length_c   1.000
_cell.angle_alpha   90.00
_cell.angle_beta   90.00
_cell.angle_gamma   90.00
#
_symmetry.space_group_name_H-M   'P 1'
#
loop_
_entity.id
_entity.type
_entity.pdbx_description
1 polymer ?
#
loop_
_entity_poly.entity_id
_entity_poly.type
_entity_poly.pdbx_seq_one_letter_code
_entity_poly.pdbx_strand_id
1 'polypeptide(L)'
;MPLLGIAVLVLGFVLRANPLLIVVASALVTGLATAWTPGADAATLVHGFTGTLAAFGKAFNANRYVSVVWLALAAIGMLERLGLQERARMRIAGVQAATVGRLLAVYFVLRQTTAAVGLTSLGGHAQMVRPLIAPMAEGAAEARFGPLPDPVRFLIRAHCAAADNVALFFGEDIFIAIASILLIKGFLEQNGIVVEPFALSRWAIPTAVAALAIHGARLALLDRRLGRTRGGRRTAR
;
A
#
# COMPACT_ATOMS: atom_id res chain seq x y z
N MET A 1 -9.66 33.40 11.99
CA MET A 1 -10.60 32.64 11.14
C MET A 1 -9.99 31.42 10.40
N PRO A 2 -8.82 30.87 10.79
CA PRO A 2 -8.22 29.72 10.07
C PRO A 2 -9.05 28.42 10.13
N LEU A 3 -9.97 28.31 11.10
CA LEU A 3 -10.84 27.13 11.25
C LEU A 3 -11.88 26.96 10.12
N LEU A 4 -12.14 28.00 9.31
CA LEU A 4 -13.06 27.90 8.17
C LEU A 4 -12.59 26.88 7.13
N GLY A 5 -11.29 26.78 6.91
CA GLY A 5 -10.76 25.76 6.00
C GLY A 5 -11.02 24.33 6.50
N ILE A 6 -10.97 24.09 7.81
CA ILE A 6 -11.31 22.77 8.39
C ILE A 6 -12.79 22.47 8.16
N ALA A 7 -13.67 23.46 8.33
CA ALA A 7 -15.10 23.31 8.06
C ALA A 7 -15.37 22.95 6.58
N VAL A 8 -14.68 23.60 5.63
CA VAL A 8 -14.75 23.29 4.20
C VAL A 8 -14.28 21.85 3.94
N LEU A 9 -13.20 21.41 4.58
CA LEU A 9 -12.66 20.09 4.44
C LEU A 9 -13.64 19.02 4.95
N VAL A 10 -14.19 19.21 6.13
CA VAL A 10 -15.20 18.28 6.72
C VAL A 10 -16.45 18.23 5.85
N LEU A 11 -16.99 19.39 5.46
CA LEU A 11 -18.18 19.45 4.62
C LEU A 11 -17.96 18.79 3.26
N GLY A 12 -16.81 19.06 2.64
CA GLY A 12 -16.45 18.46 1.35
C GLY A 12 -16.40 16.92 1.41
N PHE A 13 -15.82 16.34 2.46
CA PHE A 13 -15.81 14.88 2.64
C PHE A 13 -17.21 14.32 2.93
N VAL A 14 -18.03 15.00 3.72
CA VAL A 14 -19.43 14.60 3.97
C VAL A 14 -20.22 14.59 2.65
N LEU A 15 -20.01 15.58 1.79
CA LEU A 15 -20.64 15.68 0.47
C LEU A 15 -20.02 14.73 -0.59
N ARG A 16 -19.00 13.95 -0.21
CA ARG A 16 -18.29 13.02 -1.12
C ARG A 16 -17.72 13.71 -2.36
N ALA A 17 -17.33 14.96 -2.26
CA ALA A 17 -16.70 15.69 -3.34
C ALA A 17 -15.26 15.17 -3.60
N ASN A 18 -14.67 15.57 -4.73
CA ASN A 18 -13.31 15.15 -5.09
C ASN A 18 -12.30 15.60 -4.02
N PRO A 19 -11.52 14.69 -3.39
CA PRO A 19 -10.57 15.01 -2.32
C PRO A 19 -9.56 16.11 -2.68
N LEU A 20 -9.05 16.11 -3.93
CA LEU A 20 -8.09 17.13 -4.37
C LEU A 20 -8.72 18.52 -4.40
N LEU A 21 -9.95 18.63 -4.91
CA LEU A 21 -10.67 19.90 -4.95
C LEU A 21 -10.99 20.39 -3.54
N ILE A 22 -11.38 19.49 -2.63
CA ILE A 22 -11.66 19.81 -1.23
C ILE A 22 -10.42 20.39 -0.56
N VAL A 23 -9.25 19.76 -0.71
CA VAL A 23 -7.99 20.21 -0.10
C VAL A 23 -7.58 21.59 -0.65
N VAL A 24 -7.64 21.78 -1.97
CA VAL A 24 -7.32 23.06 -2.60
C VAL A 24 -8.29 24.15 -2.13
N ALA A 25 -9.59 23.89 -2.15
CA ALA A 25 -10.61 24.85 -1.70
C ALA A 25 -10.42 25.20 -0.20
N SER A 26 -10.17 24.21 0.65
CA SER A 26 -9.91 24.41 2.08
C SER A 26 -8.70 25.31 2.31
N ALA A 27 -7.60 25.09 1.58
CA ALA A 27 -6.40 25.89 1.70
C ALA A 27 -6.62 27.34 1.19
N LEU A 28 -7.32 27.53 0.07
CA LEU A 28 -7.68 28.86 -0.43
C LEU A 28 -8.58 29.60 0.55
N VAL A 29 -9.61 28.95 1.10
CA VAL A 29 -10.49 29.54 2.10
C VAL A 29 -9.71 29.93 3.36
N THR A 30 -8.79 29.09 3.81
CA THR A 30 -7.92 29.38 4.97
C THR A 30 -7.07 30.62 4.69
N GLY A 31 -6.40 30.67 3.53
CA GLY A 31 -5.56 31.80 3.14
C GLY A 31 -6.34 33.13 3.02
N LEU A 32 -7.52 33.10 2.39
CA LEU A 32 -8.40 34.27 2.31
C LEU A 32 -8.94 34.67 3.68
N ALA A 33 -9.32 33.72 4.53
CA ALA A 33 -9.83 33.98 5.87
C ALA A 33 -8.78 34.61 6.80
N THR A 34 -7.50 34.33 6.58
CA THR A 34 -6.40 34.98 7.32
C THR A 34 -6.14 36.41 6.82
N ALA A 35 -6.38 36.68 5.54
CA ALA A 35 -6.26 38.01 4.98
C ALA A 35 -7.48 38.91 5.24
N TRP A 36 -8.61 38.31 5.64
CA TRP A 36 -9.84 39.05 5.93
C TRP A 36 -9.75 39.74 7.29
N THR A 37 -9.72 41.08 7.26
CA THR A 37 -9.86 41.93 8.44
C THR A 37 -11.08 42.86 8.22
N PRO A 38 -11.78 43.29 9.29
CA PRO A 38 -12.83 44.27 9.15
C PRO A 38 -12.29 45.57 8.50
N GLY A 39 -12.82 45.89 7.31
CA GLY A 39 -12.32 47.03 6.51
C GLY A 39 -11.25 46.67 5.48
N ALA A 40 -10.97 45.38 5.24
CA ALA A 40 -10.04 44.94 4.19
C ALA A 40 -10.52 45.41 2.82
N ASP A 41 -9.66 46.13 2.09
CA ASP A 41 -9.89 46.51 0.72
C ASP A 41 -9.67 45.37 -0.27
N ALA A 42 -10.07 45.54 -1.51
CA ALA A 42 -9.88 44.55 -2.56
C ALA A 42 -8.40 44.19 -2.78
N ALA A 43 -7.49 45.17 -2.57
CA ALA A 43 -6.05 44.91 -2.71
C ALA A 43 -5.54 43.90 -1.63
N THR A 44 -6.00 44.05 -0.40
CA THR A 44 -5.66 43.10 0.70
C THR A 44 -6.14 41.69 0.41
N LEU A 45 -7.34 41.54 -0.16
CA LEU A 45 -7.86 40.19 -0.53
C LEU A 45 -7.07 39.60 -1.72
N VAL A 46 -6.71 40.41 -2.72
CA VAL A 46 -5.84 39.95 -3.82
C VAL A 46 -4.46 39.52 -3.30
N HIS A 47 -3.87 40.29 -2.39
CA HIS A 47 -2.62 39.91 -1.75
C HIS A 47 -2.74 38.62 -0.94
N GLY A 48 -3.84 38.41 -0.22
CA GLY A 48 -4.12 37.16 0.50
C GLY A 48 -4.21 35.93 -0.46
N PHE A 49 -4.91 36.12 -1.58
CA PHE A 49 -5.05 35.10 -2.61
C PHE A 49 -3.70 34.77 -3.28
N THR A 50 -2.98 35.78 -3.74
CA THR A 50 -1.66 35.60 -4.39
C THR A 50 -0.63 35.05 -3.43
N GLY A 51 -0.66 35.48 -2.15
CA GLY A 51 0.16 34.89 -1.10
C GLY A 51 -0.11 33.40 -0.86
N THR A 52 -1.38 33.01 -0.90
CA THR A 52 -1.78 31.59 -0.80
C THR A 52 -1.28 30.78 -2.00
N LEU A 53 -1.42 31.31 -3.23
CA LEU A 53 -0.88 30.66 -4.43
C LEU A 53 0.65 30.57 -4.39
N ALA A 54 1.33 31.60 -3.90
CA ALA A 54 2.79 31.56 -3.71
C ALA A 54 3.19 30.51 -2.67
N ALA A 55 2.42 30.35 -1.59
CA ALA A 55 2.63 29.28 -0.60
C ALA A 55 2.45 27.89 -1.21
N PHE A 56 1.44 27.69 -2.08
CA PHE A 56 1.30 26.43 -2.84
C PHE A 56 2.51 26.18 -3.75
N GLY A 57 2.96 27.18 -4.50
CA GLY A 57 4.14 27.04 -5.36
C GLY A 57 5.40 26.70 -4.57
N LYS A 58 5.60 27.33 -3.42
CA LYS A 58 6.72 27.04 -2.51
C LYS A 58 6.62 25.63 -1.94
N ALA A 59 5.43 25.21 -1.49
CA ALA A 59 5.18 23.86 -0.98
C ALA A 59 5.40 22.81 -2.07
N PHE A 60 4.93 23.05 -3.29
CA PHE A 60 5.17 22.15 -4.44
C PHE A 60 6.66 22.02 -4.73
N ASN A 61 7.40 23.10 -4.77
CA ASN A 61 8.86 23.08 -4.99
C ASN A 61 9.61 22.35 -3.89
N ALA A 62 9.22 22.54 -2.63
CA ALA A 62 9.81 21.86 -1.49
C ALA A 62 9.57 20.34 -1.54
N ASN A 63 8.40 19.92 -2.06
CA ASN A 63 8.00 18.52 -2.16
C ASN A 63 8.19 17.92 -3.56
N ARG A 64 8.94 18.57 -4.45
CA ARG A 64 9.14 18.13 -5.85
C ARG A 64 9.68 16.71 -6.00
N TYR A 65 10.34 16.18 -4.98
CA TYR A 65 10.84 14.80 -4.96
C TYR A 65 9.71 13.76 -5.12
N VAL A 66 8.48 14.09 -4.71
CA VAL A 66 7.31 13.24 -4.95
C VAL A 66 7.08 12.99 -6.44
N SER A 67 7.50 13.93 -7.31
CA SER A 67 7.41 13.76 -8.77
C SER A 67 8.30 12.64 -9.32
N VAL A 68 9.32 12.19 -8.59
CA VAL A 68 10.17 11.03 -8.98
C VAL A 68 9.34 9.76 -9.11
N VAL A 69 8.25 9.64 -8.34
CA VAL A 69 7.30 8.51 -8.44
C VAL A 69 6.75 8.37 -9.86
N TRP A 70 6.50 9.46 -10.55
CA TRP A 70 5.93 9.45 -11.91
C TRP A 70 6.89 8.81 -12.92
N LEU A 71 8.20 9.06 -12.77
CA LEU A 71 9.22 8.42 -13.61
C LEU A 71 9.28 6.91 -13.34
N ALA A 72 9.25 6.52 -12.06
CA ALA A 72 9.20 5.12 -11.66
C ALA A 72 7.94 4.42 -12.20
N LEU A 73 6.76 5.05 -12.08
CA LEU A 73 5.51 4.51 -12.61
C LEU A 73 5.53 4.36 -14.14
N ALA A 74 6.13 5.29 -14.86
CA ALA A 74 6.27 5.18 -16.32
C ALA A 74 7.15 3.97 -16.70
N ALA A 75 8.29 3.77 -16.03
CA ALA A 75 9.17 2.63 -16.25
C ALA A 75 8.47 1.30 -15.90
N ILE A 76 7.76 1.24 -14.78
CA ILE A 76 6.96 0.07 -14.37
C ILE A 76 5.88 -0.23 -15.42
N GLY A 77 5.14 0.78 -15.87
CA GLY A 77 4.11 0.61 -16.90
C GLY A 77 4.66 0.08 -18.24
N MET A 78 5.88 0.45 -18.61
CA MET A 78 6.57 -0.15 -19.77
C MET A 78 6.88 -1.62 -19.55
N LEU A 79 7.40 -2.00 -18.38
CA LEU A 79 7.68 -3.40 -18.04
C LEU A 79 6.41 -4.25 -18.04
N GLU A 80 5.29 -3.71 -17.56
CA GLU A 80 3.99 -4.39 -17.60
C GLU A 80 3.51 -4.64 -19.02
N ARG A 81 3.63 -3.65 -19.92
CA ARG A 81 3.30 -3.81 -21.35
C ARG A 81 4.18 -4.86 -22.04
N LEU A 82 5.40 -5.06 -21.56
CA LEU A 82 6.30 -6.11 -22.03
C LEU A 82 6.00 -7.51 -21.46
N GLY A 83 4.87 -7.67 -20.77
CA GLY A 83 4.39 -8.95 -20.27
C GLY A 83 5.01 -9.38 -18.94
N LEU A 84 5.52 -8.44 -18.14
CA LEU A 84 6.11 -8.74 -16.83
C LEU A 84 5.13 -9.47 -15.90
N GLN A 85 3.85 -9.04 -15.88
CA GLN A 85 2.81 -9.68 -15.07
C GLN A 85 2.56 -11.13 -15.47
N GLU A 86 2.48 -11.40 -16.78
CA GLU A 86 2.24 -12.75 -17.28
C GLU A 86 3.41 -13.69 -16.98
N ARG A 87 4.64 -13.20 -17.13
CA ARG A 87 5.84 -13.95 -16.74
C ARG A 87 5.89 -14.24 -15.23
N ALA A 88 5.48 -13.29 -14.40
CA ALA A 88 5.37 -13.49 -12.96
C ALA A 88 4.35 -14.57 -12.62
N ARG A 89 3.16 -14.55 -13.25
CA ARG A 89 2.12 -15.57 -13.09
C ARG A 89 2.62 -16.96 -13.47
N MET A 90 3.26 -17.11 -14.62
CA MET A 90 3.81 -18.41 -15.06
C MET A 90 4.86 -18.95 -14.08
N ARG A 91 5.72 -18.09 -13.54
CA ARG A 91 6.72 -18.50 -12.55
C ARG A 91 6.08 -18.96 -11.24
N ILE A 92 5.07 -18.24 -10.77
CA ILE A 92 4.34 -18.60 -9.54
C ILE A 92 3.51 -19.87 -9.76
N ALA A 93 2.85 -20.02 -10.90
CA ALA A 93 2.09 -21.23 -11.23
C ALA A 93 2.96 -22.49 -11.26
N GLY A 94 4.25 -22.36 -11.60
CA GLY A 94 5.23 -23.46 -11.54
C GLY A 94 5.68 -23.85 -10.12
N VAL A 95 5.29 -23.12 -9.09
CA VAL A 95 5.67 -23.44 -7.70
C VAL A 95 4.87 -24.61 -7.18
N GLN A 96 5.49 -25.80 -7.14
CA GLN A 96 4.91 -26.99 -6.53
C GLN A 96 5.15 -26.95 -5.01
N ALA A 97 4.18 -26.47 -4.26
CA ALA A 97 4.25 -26.44 -2.81
C ALA A 97 3.45 -27.59 -2.19
N ALA A 98 4.09 -28.33 -1.30
CA ALA A 98 3.45 -29.49 -0.64
C ALA A 98 2.35 -29.10 0.36
N THR A 99 2.27 -27.82 0.78
CA THR A 99 1.30 -27.32 1.77
C THR A 99 0.86 -25.90 1.48
N VAL A 100 -0.33 -25.52 1.98
CA VAL A 100 -0.89 -24.18 1.87
C VAL A 100 0.07 -23.13 2.46
N GLY A 101 0.58 -23.38 3.66
CA GLY A 101 1.47 -22.43 4.35
C GLY A 101 2.78 -22.22 3.60
N ARG A 102 3.37 -23.26 3.02
CA ARG A 102 4.60 -23.13 2.21
C ARG A 102 4.35 -22.36 0.92
N LEU A 103 3.24 -22.63 0.22
CA LEU A 103 2.85 -21.87 -0.98
C LEU A 103 2.74 -20.39 -0.65
N LEU A 104 2.01 -20.06 0.40
CA LEU A 104 1.81 -18.67 0.81
C LEU A 104 3.09 -18.02 1.34
N ALA A 105 4.00 -18.76 1.97
CA ALA A 105 5.30 -18.23 2.38
C ALA A 105 6.17 -17.87 1.18
N VAL A 106 6.24 -18.73 0.16
CA VAL A 106 6.95 -18.42 -1.10
C VAL A 106 6.33 -17.20 -1.77
N TYR A 107 4.99 -17.17 -1.87
CA TYR A 107 4.28 -16.01 -2.44
C TYR A 107 4.58 -14.72 -1.65
N PHE A 108 4.56 -14.79 -0.33
CA PHE A 108 4.86 -13.65 0.55
C PHE A 108 6.25 -13.08 0.25
N VAL A 109 7.29 -13.92 0.20
CA VAL A 109 8.66 -13.49 -0.10
C VAL A 109 8.73 -12.85 -1.49
N LEU A 110 8.15 -13.47 -2.50
CA LEU A 110 8.12 -12.94 -3.86
C LEU A 110 7.40 -11.58 -3.91
N ARG A 111 6.26 -11.48 -3.25
CA ARG A 111 5.45 -10.26 -3.19
C ARG A 111 6.18 -9.13 -2.49
N GLN A 112 6.80 -9.42 -1.35
CA GLN A 112 7.55 -8.45 -0.56
C GLN A 112 8.80 -7.95 -1.30
N THR A 113 9.54 -8.84 -1.95
CA THR A 113 10.73 -8.45 -2.72
C THR A 113 10.38 -7.66 -3.98
N THR A 114 9.32 -8.03 -4.70
CA THR A 114 8.85 -7.25 -5.86
C THR A 114 8.36 -5.86 -5.44
N ALA A 115 7.66 -5.75 -4.33
CA ALA A 115 7.23 -4.47 -3.78
C ALA A 115 8.43 -3.60 -3.35
N ALA A 116 9.45 -4.19 -2.75
CA ALA A 116 10.67 -3.49 -2.32
C ALA A 116 11.47 -2.87 -3.47
N VAL A 117 11.30 -3.37 -4.69
CA VAL A 117 11.89 -2.75 -5.91
C VAL A 117 10.87 -1.91 -6.70
N GLY A 118 9.71 -1.62 -6.11
CA GLY A 118 8.67 -0.77 -6.70
C GLY A 118 7.70 -1.47 -7.65
N LEU A 119 7.83 -2.77 -7.86
CA LEU A 119 6.96 -3.56 -8.75
C LEU A 119 5.65 -3.96 -8.02
N THR A 120 4.95 -2.98 -7.46
CA THR A 120 3.76 -3.19 -6.64
C THR A 120 2.57 -3.76 -7.41
N SER A 121 2.51 -3.52 -8.72
CA SER A 121 1.47 -3.99 -9.62
C SER A 121 1.58 -5.47 -10.01
N LEU A 122 2.71 -6.14 -9.74
CA LEU A 122 2.90 -7.58 -10.04
C LEU A 122 2.06 -8.52 -9.19
N GLY A 123 1.38 -8.02 -8.19
CA GLY A 123 0.51 -8.78 -7.31
C GLY A 123 -0.82 -8.08 -7.11
N GLY A 124 -1.52 -8.47 -6.05
CA GLY A 124 -2.79 -7.90 -5.69
C GLY A 124 -3.96 -8.86 -5.85
N HIS A 125 -5.08 -8.48 -5.25
CA HIS A 125 -6.22 -9.38 -5.13
C HIS A 125 -6.85 -9.77 -6.45
N ALA A 126 -6.98 -8.81 -7.38
CA ALA A 126 -7.62 -9.04 -8.66
C ALA A 126 -6.70 -9.75 -9.67
N GLN A 127 -5.43 -9.39 -9.66
CA GLN A 127 -4.45 -9.84 -10.66
C GLN A 127 -3.80 -11.18 -10.29
N MET A 128 -3.61 -11.46 -9.01
CA MET A 128 -2.83 -12.61 -8.56
C MET A 128 -3.54 -13.47 -7.51
N VAL A 129 -4.09 -12.87 -6.45
CA VAL A 129 -4.64 -13.65 -5.33
C VAL A 129 -5.86 -14.44 -5.75
N ARG A 130 -6.87 -13.79 -6.32
CA ARG A 130 -8.13 -14.45 -6.74
C ARG A 130 -7.95 -15.44 -7.88
N PRO A 131 -7.26 -15.08 -8.99
CA PRO A 131 -7.18 -15.98 -10.16
C PRO A 131 -6.12 -17.07 -10.01
N LEU A 132 -5.14 -16.95 -9.13
CA LEU A 132 -4.03 -17.89 -9.07
C LEU A 132 -3.76 -18.42 -7.65
N ILE A 133 -3.41 -17.57 -6.68
CA ILE A 133 -2.91 -18.00 -5.38
C ILE A 133 -3.99 -18.73 -4.57
N ALA A 134 -5.22 -18.22 -4.54
CA ALA A 134 -6.28 -18.84 -3.78
C ALA A 134 -6.69 -20.21 -4.37
N PRO A 135 -6.90 -20.38 -5.69
CA PRO A 135 -7.13 -21.69 -6.27
C PRO A 135 -5.98 -22.68 -6.06
N MET A 136 -4.71 -22.24 -6.16
CA MET A 136 -3.56 -23.10 -5.89
C MET A 136 -3.51 -23.55 -4.42
N ALA A 137 -3.79 -22.64 -3.49
CA ALA A 137 -3.81 -22.95 -2.05
C ALA A 137 -4.96 -23.89 -1.69
N GLU A 138 -6.16 -23.68 -2.26
CA GLU A 138 -7.29 -24.60 -2.10
C GLU A 138 -6.98 -25.97 -2.71
N GLY A 139 -6.45 -26.03 -3.92
CA GLY A 139 -6.05 -27.27 -4.59
C GLY A 139 -4.98 -28.06 -3.79
N ALA A 140 -3.98 -27.37 -3.24
CA ALA A 140 -2.97 -27.99 -2.38
C ALA A 140 -3.57 -28.58 -1.10
N ALA A 141 -4.57 -27.91 -0.52
CA ALA A 141 -5.30 -28.42 0.63
C ALA A 141 -6.19 -29.61 0.26
N GLU A 142 -6.93 -29.54 -0.85
CA GLU A 142 -7.80 -30.61 -1.35
C GLU A 142 -7.03 -31.87 -1.71
N ALA A 143 -5.89 -31.74 -2.36
CA ALA A 143 -5.01 -32.88 -2.69
C ALA A 143 -4.56 -33.61 -1.43
N ARG A 144 -4.38 -32.90 -0.32
CA ARG A 144 -3.90 -33.47 0.93
C ARG A 144 -4.99 -33.95 1.86
N PHE A 145 -6.12 -33.23 1.90
CA PHE A 145 -7.18 -33.41 2.91
C PHE A 145 -8.52 -33.89 2.35
N GLY A 146 -8.66 -33.93 1.02
CA GLY A 146 -9.93 -34.19 0.32
C GLY A 146 -10.79 -32.92 0.25
N PRO A 147 -12.07 -33.06 -0.17
CA PRO A 147 -12.99 -31.93 -0.33
C PRO A 147 -13.04 -31.04 0.90
N LEU A 148 -12.90 -29.72 0.68
CA LEU A 148 -12.85 -28.73 1.76
C LEU A 148 -14.24 -28.19 2.08
N PRO A 149 -14.63 -28.12 3.36
CA PRO A 149 -15.81 -27.37 3.80
C PRO A 149 -15.65 -25.87 3.55
N ASP A 150 -16.75 -25.15 3.32
CA ASP A 150 -16.73 -23.70 3.04
C ASP A 150 -15.97 -22.87 4.09
N PRO A 151 -16.12 -23.10 5.41
CA PRO A 151 -15.36 -22.35 6.41
C PRO A 151 -13.83 -22.50 6.25
N VAL A 152 -13.36 -23.66 5.82
CA VAL A 152 -11.94 -23.91 5.57
C VAL A 152 -11.48 -23.19 4.27
N ARG A 153 -12.31 -23.19 3.23
CA ARG A 153 -12.04 -22.43 2.00
C ARG A 153 -11.94 -20.93 2.31
N PHE A 154 -12.89 -20.38 3.06
CA PHE A 154 -12.82 -18.96 3.46
C PHE A 154 -11.59 -18.65 4.31
N LEU A 155 -11.20 -19.54 5.22
CA LEU A 155 -9.98 -19.38 6.01
C LEU A 155 -8.73 -19.34 5.12
N ILE A 156 -8.61 -20.23 4.14
CA ILE A 156 -7.48 -20.26 3.19
C ILE A 156 -7.45 -18.95 2.37
N ARG A 157 -8.60 -18.54 1.80
CA ARG A 157 -8.72 -17.28 1.03
C ARG A 157 -8.34 -16.07 1.87
N ALA A 158 -8.75 -16.01 3.13
CA ALA A 158 -8.38 -14.94 4.04
C ALA A 158 -6.85 -14.88 4.29
N HIS A 159 -6.19 -16.05 4.39
CA HIS A 159 -4.73 -16.09 4.52
C HIS A 159 -4.01 -15.70 3.22
N CYS A 160 -4.57 -16.05 2.05
CA CYS A 160 -4.04 -15.59 0.76
C CYS A 160 -4.10 -14.06 0.66
N ALA A 161 -5.24 -13.48 1.03
CA ALA A 161 -5.42 -12.03 1.06
C ALA A 161 -4.49 -11.34 2.05
N ALA A 162 -4.36 -11.90 3.25
CA ALA A 162 -3.46 -11.36 4.27
C ALA A 162 -2.00 -11.44 3.84
N ALA A 163 -1.58 -12.53 3.20
CA ALA A 163 -0.22 -12.69 2.69
C ALA A 163 0.12 -11.61 1.65
N ASP A 164 -0.80 -11.32 0.72
CA ASP A 164 -0.61 -10.26 -0.27
C ASP A 164 -0.50 -8.87 0.37
N ASN A 165 -1.46 -8.51 1.23
CA ASN A 165 -1.51 -7.20 1.84
C ASN A 165 -0.31 -6.92 2.75
N VAL A 166 0.05 -7.86 3.61
CA VAL A 166 1.16 -7.68 4.54
C VAL A 166 2.49 -7.64 3.80
N ALA A 167 2.68 -8.51 2.80
CA ALA A 167 3.89 -8.52 1.99
C ALA A 167 4.04 -7.23 1.18
N LEU A 168 2.95 -6.74 0.58
CA LEU A 168 2.94 -5.47 -0.14
C LEU A 168 3.33 -4.33 0.78
N PHE A 169 2.58 -4.13 1.87
CA PHE A 169 2.72 -2.99 2.78
C PHE A 169 4.16 -2.85 3.31
N PHE A 170 4.70 -3.93 3.87
CA PHE A 170 6.07 -3.90 4.41
C PHE A 170 7.16 -4.00 3.34
N GLY A 171 6.83 -4.39 2.12
CA GLY A 171 7.76 -4.39 1.01
C GLY A 171 7.88 -3.01 0.37
N GLU A 172 6.76 -2.35 0.09
CA GLU A 172 6.76 -1.06 -0.62
C GLU A 172 7.44 0.07 0.17
N ASP A 173 7.44 0.01 1.50
CA ASP A 173 8.15 0.98 2.36
C ASP A 173 9.68 0.92 2.22
N ILE A 174 10.23 -0.14 1.62
CA ILE A 174 11.65 -0.24 1.28
C ILE A 174 11.97 0.50 -0.03
N PHE A 175 10.97 0.72 -0.88
CA PHE A 175 11.19 1.38 -2.17
C PHE A 175 11.37 2.88 -1.99
N ILE A 176 12.58 3.38 -2.34
CA ILE A 176 12.99 4.78 -2.11
C ILE A 176 12.13 5.82 -2.85
N ALA A 177 11.50 5.45 -3.95
CA ALA A 177 10.68 6.34 -4.76
C ALA A 177 9.17 6.22 -4.43
N ILE A 178 8.79 5.62 -3.28
CA ILE A 178 7.41 5.62 -2.84
C ILE A 178 7.01 6.99 -2.27
N ALA A 179 5.77 7.37 -2.51
CA ALA A 179 5.26 8.69 -2.11
C ALA A 179 5.35 8.93 -0.59
N SER A 180 5.16 7.90 0.24
CA SER A 180 5.26 7.99 1.70
C SER A 180 6.67 8.40 2.17
N ILE A 181 7.71 7.76 1.67
CA ILE A 181 9.12 8.08 1.99
C ILE A 181 9.45 9.53 1.56
N LEU A 182 9.04 9.91 0.36
CA LEU A 182 9.32 11.24 -0.17
C LEU A 182 8.54 12.33 0.58
N LEU A 183 7.32 12.04 1.03
CA LEU A 183 6.54 12.94 1.86
C LEU A 183 7.17 13.13 3.25
N ILE A 184 7.59 12.04 3.90
CA ILE A 184 8.29 12.09 5.19
C ILE A 184 9.56 12.90 5.06
N LYS A 185 10.37 12.67 4.02
CA LYS A 185 11.57 13.45 3.72
C LYS A 185 11.24 14.94 3.62
N GLY A 186 10.25 15.31 2.80
CA GLY A 186 9.87 16.72 2.61
C GLY A 186 9.40 17.37 3.90
N PHE A 187 8.66 16.67 4.76
CA PHE A 187 8.22 17.15 6.07
C PHE A 187 9.41 17.38 7.03
N LEU A 188 10.36 16.44 7.08
CA LEU A 188 11.55 16.57 7.92
C LEU A 188 12.43 17.73 7.46
N GLU A 189 12.63 17.91 6.17
CA GLU A 189 13.41 19.03 5.61
C GLU A 189 12.79 20.40 5.92
N GLN A 190 11.46 20.51 5.90
CA GLN A 190 10.77 21.75 6.30
C GLN A 190 10.98 22.09 7.78
N ASN A 191 11.29 21.08 8.60
CA ASN A 191 11.62 21.25 10.02
C ASN A 191 13.13 21.31 10.29
N GLY A 192 13.95 21.52 9.25
CA GLY A 192 15.41 21.65 9.38
C GLY A 192 16.17 20.32 9.52
N ILE A 193 15.48 19.18 9.38
CA ILE A 193 16.09 17.84 9.48
C ILE A 193 16.34 17.31 8.08
N VAL A 194 17.58 17.35 7.63
CA VAL A 194 17.98 16.83 6.32
C VAL A 194 18.22 15.33 6.41
N VAL A 195 17.40 14.56 5.71
CA VAL A 195 17.47 13.08 5.67
C VAL A 195 17.46 12.61 4.22
N GLU A 196 18.36 11.69 3.89
CA GLU A 196 18.35 11.02 2.60
C GLU A 196 17.22 9.99 2.50
N PRO A 197 16.50 9.88 1.36
CA PRO A 197 15.43 8.90 1.17
C PRO A 197 15.88 7.46 1.44
N PHE A 198 17.13 7.15 1.07
CA PHE A 198 17.71 5.82 1.32
C PHE A 198 17.87 5.52 2.81
N ALA A 199 18.16 6.51 3.65
CA ALA A 199 18.27 6.33 5.08
C ALA A 199 16.90 5.96 5.68
N LEU A 200 15.81 6.61 5.24
CA LEU A 200 14.45 6.28 5.66
C LEU A 200 14.05 4.85 5.21
N SER A 201 14.23 4.55 3.93
CA SER A 201 13.95 3.25 3.33
C SER A 201 14.68 2.10 4.04
N ARG A 202 15.95 2.30 4.39
CA ARG A 202 16.75 1.29 5.09
C ARG A 202 16.17 0.91 6.45
N TRP A 203 15.56 1.84 7.17
CA TRP A 203 14.89 1.56 8.44
C TRP A 203 13.58 0.79 8.29
N ALA A 204 13.01 0.70 7.09
CA ALA A 204 11.88 -0.18 6.80
C ALA A 204 12.28 -1.67 6.67
N ILE A 205 13.57 -1.98 6.44
CA ILE A 205 14.03 -3.37 6.29
C ILE A 205 13.79 -4.20 7.57
N PRO A 206 14.15 -3.75 8.78
CA PRO A 206 13.87 -4.50 10.02
C PRO A 206 12.39 -4.81 10.20
N THR A 207 11.50 -3.87 9.88
CA THR A 207 10.04 -4.08 9.98
C THR A 207 9.54 -5.08 8.96
N ALA A 208 10.07 -5.05 7.73
CA ALA A 208 9.77 -6.03 6.70
C ALA A 208 10.22 -7.45 7.08
N VAL A 209 11.41 -7.58 7.68
CA VAL A 209 11.91 -8.88 8.21
C VAL A 209 11.03 -9.38 9.35
N ALA A 210 10.63 -8.49 10.27
CA ALA A 210 9.73 -8.85 11.37
C ALA A 210 8.37 -9.30 10.83
N ALA A 211 7.80 -8.59 9.84
CA ALA A 211 6.55 -8.96 9.19
C ALA A 211 6.65 -10.34 8.51
N LEU A 212 7.75 -10.62 7.81
CA LEU A 212 8.01 -11.94 7.22
C LEU A 212 8.07 -13.05 8.29
N ALA A 213 8.78 -12.82 9.39
CA ALA A 213 8.91 -13.80 10.47
C ALA A 213 7.56 -14.06 11.16
N ILE A 214 6.83 -13.03 11.53
CA ILE A 214 5.53 -13.13 12.21
C ILE A 214 4.49 -13.77 11.28
N HIS A 215 4.41 -13.31 10.04
CA HIS A 215 3.44 -13.86 9.09
C HIS A 215 3.81 -15.29 8.69
N GLY A 216 5.10 -15.58 8.51
CA GLY A 216 5.61 -16.93 8.27
C GLY A 216 5.24 -17.90 9.41
N ALA A 217 5.35 -17.47 10.66
CA ALA A 217 4.89 -18.25 11.81
C ALA A 217 3.37 -18.51 11.76
N ARG A 218 2.56 -17.52 11.38
CA ARG A 218 1.10 -17.67 11.18
C ARG A 218 0.79 -18.70 10.08
N LEU A 219 1.54 -18.70 8.98
CA LEU A 219 1.37 -19.65 7.88
C LEU A 219 1.76 -21.08 8.32
N ALA A 220 2.82 -21.23 9.10
CA ALA A 220 3.17 -22.51 9.70
C ALA A 220 2.09 -23.02 10.67
N LEU A 221 1.48 -22.12 11.45
CA LEU A 221 0.35 -22.46 12.33
C LEU A 221 -0.89 -22.83 11.53
N LEU A 222 -1.14 -22.19 10.37
CA LEU A 222 -2.23 -22.56 9.45
C LEU A 222 -2.06 -24.03 9.01
N ASP A 223 -0.88 -24.42 8.56
CA ASP A 223 -0.61 -25.80 8.14
C ASP A 223 -0.87 -26.82 9.28
N ARG A 224 -0.46 -26.47 10.50
CA ARG A 224 -0.75 -27.29 11.68
C ARG A 224 -2.24 -27.40 11.99
N ARG A 225 -2.99 -26.30 11.86
CA ARG A 225 -4.44 -26.28 12.06
C ARG A 225 -5.17 -27.13 11.02
N LEU A 226 -4.82 -26.98 9.74
CA LEU A 226 -5.40 -27.78 8.65
C LEU A 226 -5.11 -29.29 8.84
N GLY A 227 -3.94 -29.64 9.36
CA GLY A 227 -3.60 -31.04 9.70
C GLY A 227 -4.43 -31.61 10.85
N ARG A 228 -4.73 -30.82 11.89
CA ARG A 228 -5.50 -31.26 13.07
C ARG A 228 -6.97 -31.53 12.79
N THR A 229 -7.59 -30.77 11.87
CA THR A 229 -9.00 -30.99 11.49
C THR A 229 -9.27 -32.36 10.87
N ARG A 230 -8.23 -33.06 10.37
CA ARG A 230 -8.33 -34.43 9.87
C ARG A 230 -8.18 -35.49 10.96
N GLY A 231 -7.33 -35.22 11.98
CA GLY A 231 -7.13 -36.17 13.10
C GLY A 231 -8.43 -36.44 13.87
N GLY A 232 -9.20 -35.42 14.13
CA GLY A 232 -10.50 -35.53 14.83
C GLY A 232 -11.60 -36.26 14.06
N ARG A 233 -11.54 -36.31 12.72
CA ARG A 233 -12.51 -37.05 11.89
C ARG A 233 -12.15 -38.56 11.74
N ARG A 234 -10.90 -38.95 11.92
CA ARG A 234 -10.48 -40.36 11.87
C ARG A 234 -10.77 -41.14 13.17
N THR A 235 -10.86 -40.45 14.28
CA THR A 235 -11.18 -41.04 15.59
C THR A 235 -12.68 -41.15 15.88
N ALA A 236 -13.54 -40.52 15.01
CA ALA A 236 -15.01 -40.53 15.14
C ALA A 236 -15.70 -41.48 14.13
N ARG A 237 -14.97 -42.38 13.51
CA ARG A 237 -15.44 -43.54 12.73
C ARG A 237 -14.89 -44.80 13.32
#